data_e612efe39519cf79b21a1c3a3a5aa992
#
_entry.id   e612efe39519cf79b21a1c3a3a5aa992
#
_cell.length_a   1.000
_cell.length_b   1.000
_cell.length_c   1.000
_cell.angle_alpha   90.00
_cell.angle_beta   90.00
_cell.angle_gamma   90.00
#
_symmetry.space_group_name_H-M   'P 1'
#
loop_
_entity.id
_entity.type
_entity.pdbx_description
1 polymer ?
#
loop_
_entity_poly.entity_id
_entity_poly.type
_entity_poly.pdbx_seq_one_letter_code
_entity_poly.pdbx_strand_id
1 'polypeptide(L)'
;EAAVTAARAIDYHGAGTIEFIADVSNGLHPDRFYFMEMNTRLQVEHPVTEMITGQDLVEWQLRVAAGAPLPLGQDALAIDGWSFEARLYAENAARGFLPATGTLETLDFPEDAAGARIDTGVRAGDAITPFYDPMIAKIIVHGETRERALGRLENALAACRITGTVTNARFLLELARDEAFARGDVDTGLIERELARLVAPKDLPPHAATLAALAAMAEDSDRTAKQSSPQAPWQSLGAWRLWDTPLAFVRLLAGNTPLAFRIAHLSSNRYEVKTDEAKVSVDGFSKQGDRIEATIDGHTMRARAIVTSSAVTLFFGEAEATCSRRAP
;
A
#
# COMPACT_ATOMS: atom_id res chain seq x y z
N GLU A 1 -29.38 -14.45 17.14
CA GLU A 1 -30.84 -14.68 17.12
C GLU A 1 -31.59 -13.56 16.39
N ALA A 2 -31.44 -12.29 16.78
CA ALA A 2 -32.16 -11.15 16.20
C ALA A 2 -32.05 -11.08 14.67
N ALA A 3 -30.84 -11.21 14.12
CA ALA A 3 -30.62 -11.22 12.67
C ALA A 3 -31.35 -12.35 11.95
N VAL A 4 -31.28 -13.58 12.51
CA VAL A 4 -32.01 -14.73 11.95
C VAL A 4 -33.51 -14.54 12.02
N THR A 5 -34.01 -13.98 13.12
CA THR A 5 -35.43 -13.66 13.29
C THR A 5 -35.90 -12.65 12.27
N ALA A 6 -35.12 -11.58 12.02
CA ALA A 6 -35.45 -10.57 11.02
C ALA A 6 -35.48 -11.17 9.59
N ALA A 7 -34.47 -11.96 9.22
CA ALA A 7 -34.41 -12.61 7.91
C ALA A 7 -35.58 -13.56 7.69
N ARG A 8 -35.95 -14.36 8.69
CA ARG A 8 -37.11 -15.27 8.63
C ARG A 8 -38.44 -14.51 8.52
N ALA A 9 -38.57 -13.36 9.17
CA ALA A 9 -39.80 -12.58 9.13
C ALA A 9 -40.16 -12.06 7.75
N ILE A 10 -39.19 -11.94 6.85
CA ILE A 10 -39.37 -11.47 5.47
C ILE A 10 -39.15 -12.60 4.43
N ASP A 11 -39.00 -13.86 4.87
CA ASP A 11 -38.69 -15.00 4.01
C ASP A 11 -37.50 -14.73 3.08
N TYR A 12 -36.40 -14.23 3.65
CA TYR A 12 -35.26 -13.77 2.88
C TYR A 12 -34.46 -14.94 2.29
N HIS A 13 -34.18 -14.87 0.99
CA HIS A 13 -33.34 -15.83 0.27
C HIS A 13 -32.09 -15.15 -0.28
N GLY A 14 -30.92 -15.71 -0.06
CA GLY A 14 -29.62 -15.22 -0.52
C GLY A 14 -28.74 -14.70 0.62
N ALA A 15 -27.57 -14.18 0.25
CA ALA A 15 -26.67 -13.54 1.21
C ALA A 15 -27.17 -12.16 1.59
N GLY A 16 -27.10 -11.83 2.88
CA GLY A 16 -27.46 -10.53 3.41
C GLY A 16 -26.81 -10.26 4.74
N THR A 17 -26.79 -9.01 5.15
CA THR A 17 -26.24 -8.57 6.43
C THR A 17 -27.26 -7.69 7.12
N ILE A 18 -27.49 -7.93 8.39
CA ILE A 18 -28.34 -7.10 9.24
C ILE A 18 -27.43 -6.31 10.15
N GLU A 19 -27.56 -4.99 10.10
CA GLU A 19 -26.75 -4.05 10.86
C GLU A 19 -27.49 -3.58 12.12
N PHE A 20 -26.75 -3.53 13.22
CA PHE A 20 -27.22 -3.04 14.50
C PHE A 20 -26.27 -1.97 15.03
N ILE A 21 -26.82 -0.94 15.66
CA ILE A 21 -26.06 -0.03 16.50
C ILE A 21 -26.16 -0.48 17.96
N ALA A 22 -25.04 -0.51 18.67
CA ALA A 22 -25.01 -0.87 20.09
C ALA A 22 -24.57 0.33 20.94
N ASP A 23 -25.27 0.55 22.05
CA ASP A 23 -24.81 1.47 23.09
C ASP A 23 -23.78 0.77 23.96
N VAL A 24 -22.54 1.22 23.82
CA VAL A 24 -21.38 0.66 24.55
C VAL A 24 -20.93 1.55 25.73
N SER A 25 -21.68 2.57 26.11
CA SER A 25 -21.33 3.53 27.16
C SER A 25 -20.95 2.87 28.50
N ASN A 26 -21.53 1.70 28.79
CA ASN A 26 -21.25 0.89 29.98
C ASN A 26 -20.86 -0.56 29.62
N GLY A 27 -20.19 -0.77 28.48
CA GLY A 27 -19.92 -2.07 27.91
C GLY A 27 -21.02 -2.61 27.03
N LEU A 28 -20.78 -3.74 26.35
CA LEU A 28 -21.78 -4.41 25.52
C LEU A 28 -22.85 -5.08 26.40
N HIS A 29 -24.10 -4.75 26.12
CA HIS A 29 -25.26 -5.34 26.77
C HIS A 29 -26.19 -5.99 25.76
N PRO A 30 -26.75 -7.19 26.02
CA PRO A 30 -27.58 -7.93 25.09
C PRO A 30 -28.94 -7.27 24.80
N ASP A 31 -29.33 -6.25 25.54
CA ASP A 31 -30.58 -5.48 25.44
C ASP A 31 -30.38 -4.05 24.94
N ARG A 32 -29.11 -3.65 24.65
CA ARG A 32 -28.77 -2.29 24.21
C ARG A 32 -28.24 -2.27 22.79
N PHE A 33 -28.90 -2.97 21.90
CA PHE A 33 -28.64 -2.88 20.47
C PHE A 33 -29.93 -2.63 19.71
N TYR A 34 -29.82 -1.88 18.61
CA TYR A 34 -30.97 -1.42 17.85
C TYR A 34 -30.75 -1.73 16.37
N PHE A 35 -31.79 -2.21 15.70
CA PHE A 35 -31.77 -2.47 14.28
C PHE A 35 -31.54 -1.16 13.52
N MET A 36 -30.61 -1.17 12.57
CA MET A 36 -30.38 -0.05 11.66
C MET A 36 -30.95 -0.35 10.28
N GLU A 37 -30.38 -1.32 9.60
CA GLU A 37 -30.78 -1.68 8.24
C GLU A 37 -30.46 -3.14 7.93
N MET A 38 -31.00 -3.62 6.82
CA MET A 38 -30.63 -4.88 6.20
C MET A 38 -30.07 -4.62 4.81
N ASN A 39 -28.84 -5.01 4.59
CA ASN A 39 -28.24 -5.04 3.26
C ASN A 39 -28.57 -6.38 2.58
N THR A 40 -29.47 -6.35 1.60
CA THR A 40 -29.95 -7.55 0.87
C THR A 40 -28.98 -7.97 -0.23
N ARG A 41 -27.73 -8.01 0.07
CA ARG A 41 -26.61 -8.37 -0.82
C ARG A 41 -25.42 -8.89 -0.02
N LEU A 42 -24.51 -9.55 -0.70
CA LEU A 42 -23.19 -9.83 -0.13
C LEU A 42 -22.45 -8.51 0.14
N GLN A 43 -21.84 -8.37 1.29
CA GLN A 43 -21.04 -7.19 1.63
C GLN A 43 -19.59 -7.35 1.19
N VAL A 44 -18.89 -6.21 1.08
CA VAL A 44 -17.48 -6.17 0.68
C VAL A 44 -16.64 -7.00 1.66
N GLU A 45 -16.91 -6.91 2.96
CA GLU A 45 -16.19 -7.54 4.07
C GLU A 45 -16.56 -9.01 4.34
N HIS A 46 -17.34 -9.66 3.45
CA HIS A 46 -17.67 -11.09 3.60
C HIS A 46 -16.43 -11.99 3.83
N PRO A 47 -15.22 -11.68 3.29
CA PRO A 47 -14.05 -12.50 3.54
C PRO A 47 -13.68 -12.65 5.01
N VAL A 48 -13.99 -11.67 5.87
CA VAL A 48 -13.77 -11.81 7.33
C VAL A 48 -14.59 -12.97 7.87
N THR A 49 -15.87 -13.04 7.51
CA THR A 49 -16.76 -14.14 7.90
C THR A 49 -16.27 -15.47 7.34
N GLU A 50 -15.86 -15.49 6.07
CA GLU A 50 -15.31 -16.70 5.42
C GLU A 50 -14.09 -17.21 6.15
N MET A 51 -13.15 -16.33 6.51
CA MET A 51 -11.90 -16.72 7.16
C MET A 51 -12.11 -17.30 8.59
N ILE A 52 -13.08 -16.78 9.34
CA ILE A 52 -13.33 -17.26 10.71
C ILE A 52 -14.32 -18.42 10.79
N THR A 53 -15.07 -18.72 9.72
CA THR A 53 -16.04 -19.83 9.70
C THR A 53 -15.64 -20.96 8.78
N GLY A 54 -14.65 -20.77 7.91
CA GLY A 54 -14.23 -21.74 6.90
C GLY A 54 -15.25 -21.95 5.79
N GLN A 55 -16.20 -21.01 5.59
CA GLN A 55 -17.25 -21.11 4.59
C GLN A 55 -16.95 -20.21 3.39
N ASP A 56 -17.37 -20.60 2.19
CA ASP A 56 -17.35 -19.80 0.97
C ASP A 56 -18.77 -19.27 0.71
N LEU A 57 -18.99 -17.99 1.05
CA LEU A 57 -20.32 -17.36 0.93
C LEU A 57 -20.71 -17.12 -0.53
N VAL A 58 -19.74 -16.93 -1.42
CA VAL A 58 -20.01 -16.78 -2.86
C VAL A 58 -20.48 -18.11 -3.45
N GLU A 59 -19.81 -19.21 -3.11
CA GLU A 59 -20.24 -20.54 -3.49
C GLU A 59 -21.66 -20.83 -2.95
N TRP A 60 -21.93 -20.47 -1.69
CA TRP A 60 -23.26 -20.65 -1.10
C TRP A 60 -24.34 -19.86 -1.85
N GLN A 61 -24.06 -18.63 -2.27
CA GLN A 61 -25.00 -17.86 -3.09
C GLN A 61 -25.35 -18.59 -4.39
N LEU A 62 -24.34 -19.13 -5.08
CA LEU A 62 -24.55 -19.87 -6.33
C LEU A 62 -25.35 -21.16 -6.10
N ARG A 63 -25.07 -21.90 -5.04
CA ARG A 63 -25.82 -23.12 -4.67
C ARG A 63 -27.28 -22.82 -4.34
N VAL A 64 -27.54 -21.81 -3.52
CA VAL A 64 -28.90 -21.39 -3.14
C VAL A 64 -29.67 -20.87 -4.36
N ALA A 65 -29.04 -20.08 -5.23
CA ALA A 65 -29.64 -19.61 -6.46
C ALA A 65 -30.00 -20.75 -7.42
N ALA A 66 -29.25 -21.86 -7.36
CA ALA A 66 -29.55 -23.09 -8.11
C ALA A 66 -30.64 -23.98 -7.46
N GLY A 67 -31.22 -23.52 -6.32
CA GLY A 67 -32.27 -24.23 -5.60
C GLY A 67 -31.76 -25.26 -4.59
N ALA A 68 -30.47 -25.30 -4.29
CA ALA A 68 -29.94 -26.18 -3.27
C ALA A 68 -30.27 -25.66 -1.85
N PRO A 69 -30.43 -26.54 -0.86
CA PRO A 69 -30.54 -26.13 0.54
C PRO A 69 -29.20 -25.54 1.02
N LEU A 70 -29.25 -24.82 2.15
CA LEU A 70 -28.03 -24.36 2.81
C LEU A 70 -27.11 -25.55 3.16
N PRO A 71 -25.80 -25.45 2.87
CA PRO A 71 -24.84 -26.55 3.10
C PRO A 71 -24.71 -26.94 4.55
N LEU A 72 -24.89 -25.99 5.49
CA LEU A 72 -24.79 -26.18 6.93
C LEU A 72 -25.95 -25.53 7.68
N GLY A 73 -26.36 -26.15 8.79
CA GLY A 73 -27.26 -25.54 9.73
C GLY A 73 -26.54 -24.58 10.69
N GLN A 74 -27.30 -23.73 11.39
CA GLN A 74 -26.76 -22.74 12.32
C GLN A 74 -25.87 -23.36 13.40
N ASP A 75 -26.25 -24.53 13.91
CA ASP A 75 -25.54 -25.20 15.02
C ASP A 75 -24.21 -25.83 14.60
N ALA A 76 -23.96 -25.97 13.29
CA ALA A 76 -22.72 -26.48 12.75
C ALA A 76 -21.69 -25.39 12.47
N LEU A 77 -22.08 -24.13 12.60
CA LEU A 77 -21.19 -22.99 12.39
C LEU A 77 -20.42 -22.69 13.68
N ALA A 78 -19.11 -22.59 13.56
CA ALA A 78 -18.21 -22.20 14.66
C ALA A 78 -17.29 -21.06 14.19
N ILE A 79 -16.92 -20.21 15.14
CA ILE A 79 -15.92 -19.16 14.90
C ILE A 79 -14.57 -19.71 15.31
N ASP A 80 -13.59 -19.64 14.40
CA ASP A 80 -12.19 -20.01 14.62
C ASP A 80 -11.29 -18.79 14.42
N GLY A 81 -10.66 -18.36 15.50
CA GLY A 81 -9.71 -17.25 15.50
C GLY A 81 -10.33 -15.87 15.22
N TRP A 82 -9.51 -15.04 14.62
CA TRP A 82 -9.79 -13.63 14.33
C TRP A 82 -9.39 -13.29 12.90
N SER A 83 -10.15 -12.42 12.27
CA SER A 83 -9.82 -11.93 10.92
C SER A 83 -9.98 -10.42 10.84
N PHE A 84 -9.14 -9.80 10.02
CA PHE A 84 -9.24 -8.41 9.63
C PHE A 84 -9.28 -8.30 8.12
N GLU A 85 -10.03 -7.34 7.63
CA GLU A 85 -9.98 -6.88 6.26
C GLU A 85 -9.64 -5.39 6.22
N ALA A 86 -8.65 -5.02 5.42
CA ALA A 86 -8.35 -3.64 5.08
C ALA A 86 -8.72 -3.38 3.63
N ARG A 87 -9.55 -2.37 3.40
CA ARG A 87 -9.91 -1.90 2.06
C ARG A 87 -8.88 -0.88 1.60
N LEU A 88 -8.08 -1.26 0.64
CA LEU A 88 -7.06 -0.41 0.05
C LEU A 88 -7.67 0.41 -1.08
N TYR A 89 -7.66 1.73 -0.90
CA TYR A 89 -8.23 2.69 -1.82
C TYR A 89 -7.18 3.62 -2.42
N ALA A 90 -7.40 4.07 -3.64
CA ALA A 90 -6.71 5.22 -4.21
C ALA A 90 -7.31 6.51 -3.64
N GLU A 91 -6.89 6.88 -2.43
CA GLU A 91 -7.39 8.00 -1.64
C GLU A 91 -6.27 8.72 -0.92
N ASN A 92 -6.43 10.03 -0.77
CA ASN A 92 -5.53 10.83 0.04
C ASN A 92 -6.12 11.07 1.44
N ALA A 93 -5.73 10.24 2.41
CA ALA A 93 -6.19 10.32 3.78
C ALA A 93 -5.87 11.68 4.44
N ALA A 94 -4.69 12.27 4.13
CA ALA A 94 -4.29 13.59 4.65
C ALA A 94 -5.13 14.75 4.08
N ARG A 95 -5.92 14.50 3.02
CA ARG A 95 -6.83 15.46 2.41
C ARG A 95 -8.30 15.05 2.57
N GLY A 96 -8.64 14.42 3.69
CA GLY A 96 -10.01 14.01 3.98
C GLY A 96 -10.50 12.87 3.08
N PHE A 97 -9.62 11.93 2.73
CA PHE A 97 -9.95 10.75 1.91
C PHE A 97 -10.48 11.08 0.51
N LEU A 98 -10.00 12.19 -0.07
CA LEU A 98 -10.35 12.52 -1.44
C LEU A 98 -9.81 11.45 -2.39
N PRO A 99 -10.64 10.95 -3.33
CA PRO A 99 -10.18 10.02 -4.36
C PRO A 99 -9.00 10.56 -5.16
N ALA A 100 -8.01 9.70 -5.41
CA ALA A 100 -6.84 10.01 -6.19
C ALA A 100 -6.88 9.22 -7.51
N THR A 101 -6.94 9.95 -8.63
CA THR A 101 -6.87 9.34 -9.96
C THR A 101 -5.42 9.13 -10.37
N GLY A 102 -5.15 8.14 -11.22
CA GLY A 102 -3.81 7.85 -11.73
C GLY A 102 -3.76 6.50 -12.43
N THR A 103 -2.61 6.18 -12.99
CA THR A 103 -2.34 4.83 -13.51
C THR A 103 -1.51 4.09 -12.49
N LEU A 104 -1.91 2.87 -12.13
CA LEU A 104 -1.15 1.99 -11.25
C LEU A 104 0.14 1.56 -11.96
N GLU A 105 1.24 2.30 -11.77
CA GLU A 105 2.51 1.98 -12.42
C GLU A 105 3.13 0.73 -11.81
N THR A 106 2.96 0.54 -10.49
CA THR A 106 3.33 -0.68 -9.77
C THR A 106 2.19 -1.06 -8.85
N LEU A 107 1.91 -2.34 -8.77
CA LEU A 107 0.95 -2.93 -7.86
C LEU A 107 1.52 -4.26 -7.37
N ASP A 108 2.33 -4.18 -6.31
CA ASP A 108 2.96 -5.33 -5.67
C ASP A 108 2.33 -5.59 -4.31
N PHE A 109 1.77 -6.76 -4.15
CA PHE A 109 1.30 -7.28 -2.88
C PHE A 109 2.28 -8.34 -2.35
N PRO A 110 2.34 -8.55 -1.02
CA PRO A 110 3.14 -9.63 -0.46
C PRO A 110 2.59 -10.98 -0.95
N GLU A 111 3.34 -11.66 -1.80
CA GLU A 111 3.03 -13.02 -2.19
C GLU A 111 3.20 -13.92 -0.97
N ASP A 112 2.18 -14.69 -0.59
CA ASP A 112 2.13 -15.78 0.40
C ASP A 112 2.87 -15.60 1.76
N ALA A 113 3.85 -14.72 1.84
CA ALA A 113 4.76 -14.59 2.98
C ALA A 113 4.08 -14.09 4.26
N ALA A 114 2.94 -13.42 4.16
CA ALA A 114 2.23 -12.86 5.31
C ALA A 114 0.97 -13.66 5.69
N GLY A 115 0.62 -14.72 4.97
CA GLY A 115 -0.65 -15.43 5.15
C GLY A 115 -1.85 -14.51 4.92
N ALA A 116 -1.73 -13.58 3.99
CA ALA A 116 -2.78 -12.65 3.59
C ALA A 116 -3.46 -13.13 2.30
N ARG A 117 -4.79 -13.07 2.27
CA ARG A 117 -5.60 -13.18 1.06
C ARG A 117 -5.74 -11.78 0.46
N ILE A 118 -5.49 -11.66 -0.83
CA ILE A 118 -5.62 -10.41 -1.57
C ILE A 118 -6.73 -10.57 -2.61
N ASP A 119 -7.81 -9.83 -2.44
CA ASP A 119 -8.88 -9.76 -3.43
C ASP A 119 -8.75 -8.44 -4.20
N THR A 120 -8.39 -8.51 -5.47
CA THR A 120 -8.23 -7.33 -6.33
C THR A 120 -8.90 -7.51 -7.68
N GLY A 121 -9.45 -6.43 -8.21
CA GLY A 121 -10.03 -6.36 -9.56
C GLY A 121 -9.18 -5.57 -10.54
N VAL A 122 -8.00 -5.11 -10.12
CA VAL A 122 -7.10 -4.28 -10.93
C VAL A 122 -5.68 -4.85 -10.93
N ARG A 123 -4.87 -4.43 -11.88
CA ARG A 123 -3.46 -4.84 -12.04
C ARG A 123 -2.59 -3.63 -12.40
N ALA A 124 -1.28 -3.81 -12.33
CA ALA A 124 -0.35 -2.81 -12.81
C ALA A 124 -0.65 -2.45 -14.29
N GLY A 125 -0.67 -1.16 -14.59
CA GLY A 125 -1.05 -0.60 -15.88
C GLY A 125 -2.51 -0.12 -15.94
N ASP A 126 -3.39 -0.55 -15.04
CA ASP A 126 -4.78 -0.10 -15.02
C ASP A 126 -4.90 1.35 -14.50
N ALA A 127 -5.89 2.07 -15.03
CA ALA A 127 -6.18 3.44 -14.62
C ALA A 127 -7.27 3.47 -13.55
N ILE A 128 -7.01 4.18 -12.47
CA ILE A 128 -8.02 4.56 -11.48
C ILE A 128 -8.68 5.85 -11.95
N THR A 129 -9.99 5.76 -12.19
CA THR A 129 -10.78 6.86 -12.74
C THR A 129 -11.77 7.40 -11.71
N PRO A 130 -12.30 8.63 -11.90
CA PRO A 130 -13.30 9.19 -10.98
C PRO A 130 -14.73 8.63 -11.20
N PHE A 131 -14.90 7.72 -12.17
CA PHE A 131 -16.23 7.20 -12.57
C PHE A 131 -16.66 5.97 -11.78
N TYR A 132 -15.72 5.30 -11.12
CA TYR A 132 -15.94 4.09 -10.34
C TYR A 132 -15.35 4.23 -8.95
N ASP A 133 -15.72 3.30 -8.06
CA ASP A 133 -15.13 3.17 -6.74
C ASP A 133 -13.59 3.05 -6.85
N PRO A 134 -12.81 3.88 -6.15
CA PRO A 134 -11.34 3.86 -6.25
C PRO A 134 -10.69 2.72 -5.45
N MET A 135 -11.43 1.69 -5.07
CA MET A 135 -10.89 0.52 -4.36
C MET A 135 -9.93 -0.26 -5.26
N ILE A 136 -8.69 -0.43 -4.77
CA ILE A 136 -7.64 -1.16 -5.46
C ILE A 136 -7.70 -2.64 -5.08
N ALA A 137 -7.79 -2.93 -3.78
CA ALA A 137 -7.80 -4.29 -3.26
C ALA A 137 -8.41 -4.36 -1.86
N LYS A 138 -8.74 -5.59 -1.46
CA LYS A 138 -8.96 -5.96 -0.06
C LYS A 138 -7.78 -6.80 0.39
N ILE A 139 -7.25 -6.50 1.58
CA ILE A 139 -6.19 -7.26 2.23
C ILE A 139 -6.83 -7.94 3.43
N ILE A 140 -6.94 -9.26 3.39
CA ILE A 140 -7.62 -10.05 4.40
C ILE A 140 -6.59 -10.96 5.08
N VAL A 141 -6.64 -10.99 6.40
CA VAL A 141 -5.76 -11.81 7.23
C VAL A 141 -6.55 -12.56 8.30
N HIS A 142 -6.03 -13.72 8.69
CA HIS A 142 -6.58 -14.52 9.77
C HIS A 142 -5.49 -14.84 10.79
N GLY A 143 -5.85 -15.04 12.05
CA GLY A 143 -4.93 -15.45 13.12
C GLY A 143 -5.67 -16.13 14.27
N GLU A 144 -5.00 -16.98 15.00
CA GLU A 144 -5.55 -17.68 16.16
C GLU A 144 -5.98 -16.72 17.28
N THR A 145 -5.32 -15.55 17.34
CA THR A 145 -5.65 -14.46 18.27
C THR A 145 -5.74 -13.15 17.51
N ARG A 146 -6.39 -12.15 18.15
CA ARG A 146 -6.52 -10.80 17.60
C ARG A 146 -5.15 -10.19 17.28
N GLU A 147 -4.18 -10.32 18.19
CA GLU A 147 -2.83 -9.78 18.05
C GLU A 147 -2.10 -10.43 16.87
N ARG A 148 -2.24 -11.76 16.70
CA ARG A 148 -1.63 -12.47 15.57
C ARG A 148 -2.24 -12.04 14.23
N ALA A 149 -3.56 -11.92 14.17
CA ALA A 149 -4.23 -11.45 12.96
C ALA A 149 -3.81 -10.02 12.64
N LEU A 150 -3.78 -9.12 13.64
CA LEU A 150 -3.38 -7.74 13.47
C LEU A 150 -1.92 -7.60 13.01
N GLY A 151 -0.99 -8.36 13.63
CA GLY A 151 0.42 -8.38 13.21
C GLY A 151 0.61 -8.87 11.77
N ARG A 152 -0.24 -9.81 11.29
CA ARG A 152 -0.26 -10.21 9.87
C ARG A 152 -0.75 -9.08 8.98
N LEU A 153 -1.78 -8.32 9.40
CA LEU A 153 -2.27 -7.16 8.64
C LEU A 153 -1.20 -6.08 8.53
N GLU A 154 -0.53 -5.75 9.63
CA GLU A 154 0.59 -4.80 9.63
C GLU A 154 1.68 -5.20 8.66
N ASN A 155 2.12 -6.46 8.70
CA ASN A 155 3.15 -6.98 7.81
C ASN A 155 2.70 -6.94 6.33
N ALA A 156 1.46 -7.29 6.05
CA ALA A 156 0.91 -7.24 4.70
C ALA A 156 0.85 -5.80 4.16
N LEU A 157 0.33 -4.86 4.96
CA LEU A 157 0.27 -3.44 4.58
C LEU A 157 1.67 -2.83 4.41
N ALA A 158 2.61 -3.13 5.32
CA ALA A 158 3.99 -2.66 5.25
C ALA A 158 4.75 -3.22 4.03
N ALA A 159 4.34 -4.37 3.52
CA ALA A 159 4.96 -5.01 2.35
C ALA A 159 4.36 -4.55 1.01
N CYS A 160 3.19 -3.92 0.98
CA CYS A 160 2.59 -3.39 -0.24
C CYS A 160 3.46 -2.33 -0.90
N ARG A 161 3.57 -2.37 -2.22
CA ARG A 161 4.30 -1.38 -3.04
C ARG A 161 3.41 -0.95 -4.19
N ILE A 162 2.88 0.26 -4.09
CA ILE A 162 1.92 0.81 -5.05
C ILE A 162 2.42 2.18 -5.47
N THR A 163 2.53 2.40 -6.77
CA THR A 163 2.96 3.69 -7.33
C THR A 163 2.04 4.12 -8.46
N GLY A 164 2.09 5.41 -8.81
CA GLY A 164 1.26 6.00 -9.87
C GLY A 164 -0.01 6.67 -9.37
N THR A 165 -0.40 6.42 -8.11
CA THR A 165 -1.48 7.13 -7.43
C THR A 165 -1.19 7.23 -5.93
N VAL A 166 -1.92 8.10 -5.24
CA VAL A 166 -1.89 8.17 -3.77
C VAL A 166 -2.88 7.15 -3.20
N THR A 167 -2.47 6.41 -2.18
CA THR A 167 -3.30 5.40 -1.52
C THR A 167 -3.45 5.65 -0.03
N ASN A 168 -4.43 5.01 0.57
CA ASN A 168 -4.64 5.01 2.03
C ASN A 168 -3.81 3.93 2.76
N ALA A 169 -2.91 3.20 2.07
CA ALA A 169 -2.16 2.07 2.63
C ALA A 169 -1.42 2.44 3.93
N ARG A 170 -0.78 3.61 3.94
CA ARG A 170 -0.07 4.10 5.11
C ARG A 170 -1.00 4.42 6.28
N PHE A 171 -2.12 5.08 6.00
CA PHE A 171 -3.14 5.36 7.01
C PHE A 171 -3.65 4.05 7.64
N LEU A 172 -3.93 3.03 6.83
CA LEU A 172 -4.35 1.71 7.30
C LEU A 172 -3.29 1.04 8.19
N LEU A 173 -2.01 1.16 7.82
CA LEU A 173 -0.90 0.64 8.62
C LEU A 173 -0.79 1.35 9.97
N GLU A 174 -0.87 2.67 10.01
CA GLU A 174 -0.83 3.45 11.26
C GLU A 174 -2.07 3.18 12.14
N LEU A 175 -3.23 2.94 11.53
CA LEU A 175 -4.44 2.54 12.24
C LEU A 175 -4.30 1.11 12.84
N ALA A 176 -3.74 0.17 12.10
CA ALA A 176 -3.49 -1.19 12.61
C ALA A 176 -2.54 -1.19 13.82
N ARG A 177 -1.65 -0.21 13.92
CA ARG A 177 -0.71 0.00 15.04
C ARG A 177 -1.25 0.84 16.18
N ASP A 178 -2.42 1.40 16.01
CA ASP A 178 -3.03 2.19 17.06
C ASP A 178 -3.34 1.32 18.29
N GLU A 179 -2.95 1.78 19.47
CA GLU A 179 -3.11 1.00 20.69
C GLU A 179 -4.56 0.73 21.07
N ALA A 180 -5.47 1.70 20.84
CA ALA A 180 -6.89 1.51 21.12
C ALA A 180 -7.48 0.51 20.12
N PHE A 181 -7.11 0.64 18.83
CA PHE A 181 -7.51 -0.32 17.81
C PHE A 181 -6.98 -1.73 18.13
N ALA A 182 -5.72 -1.86 18.53
CA ALA A 182 -5.12 -3.16 18.88
C ALA A 182 -5.83 -3.84 20.07
N ARG A 183 -6.24 -3.07 21.07
CA ARG A 183 -7.00 -3.59 22.21
C ARG A 183 -8.49 -3.85 21.92
N GLY A 184 -8.99 -3.38 20.78
CA GLY A 184 -10.42 -3.43 20.45
C GLY A 184 -11.26 -2.37 21.17
N ASP A 185 -10.61 -1.36 21.73
CA ASP A 185 -11.23 -0.20 22.36
C ASP A 185 -11.55 0.85 21.28
N VAL A 186 -12.55 0.53 20.46
CA VAL A 186 -12.91 1.28 19.25
C VAL A 186 -14.34 1.77 19.31
N ASP A 187 -14.52 2.99 18.83
CA ASP A 187 -15.83 3.59 18.58
C ASP A 187 -15.84 4.30 17.22
N THR A 188 -16.98 4.79 16.79
CA THR A 188 -17.15 5.48 15.50
C THR A 188 -16.36 6.79 15.40
N GLY A 189 -15.89 7.36 16.50
CA GLY A 189 -15.11 8.60 16.56
C GLY A 189 -13.60 8.40 16.58
N LEU A 190 -13.09 7.16 16.67
CA LEU A 190 -11.65 6.88 16.80
C LEU A 190 -10.82 7.54 15.68
N ILE A 191 -11.22 7.35 14.43
CA ILE A 191 -10.49 7.88 13.28
C ILE A 191 -10.48 9.42 13.30
N GLU A 192 -11.59 10.04 13.61
CA GLU A 192 -11.67 11.51 13.65
C GLU A 192 -10.75 12.10 14.73
N ARG A 193 -10.72 11.50 15.92
CA ARG A 193 -9.88 11.94 17.04
C ARG A 193 -8.38 11.77 16.73
N GLU A 194 -7.99 10.69 16.08
CA GLU A 194 -6.61 10.31 15.84
C GLU A 194 -6.09 10.68 14.44
N LEU A 195 -6.93 11.28 13.58
CA LEU A 195 -6.63 11.48 12.17
C LEU A 195 -5.31 12.21 11.95
N ALA A 196 -5.05 13.27 12.69
CA ALA A 196 -3.83 14.07 12.56
C ALA A 196 -2.56 13.22 12.79
N ARG A 197 -2.60 12.28 13.73
CA ARG A 197 -1.50 11.36 14.03
C ARG A 197 -1.40 10.26 12.96
N LEU A 198 -2.53 9.68 12.57
CA LEU A 198 -2.58 8.59 11.60
C LEU A 198 -2.09 8.97 10.20
N VAL A 199 -2.24 10.25 9.83
CA VAL A 199 -1.79 10.77 8.52
C VAL A 199 -0.48 11.56 8.61
N ALA A 200 0.13 11.69 9.79
CA ALA A 200 1.36 12.46 9.98
C ALA A 200 2.49 11.95 9.06
N PRO A 201 3.20 12.82 8.35
CA PRO A 201 4.31 12.39 7.51
C PRO A 201 5.41 11.76 8.38
N LYS A 202 6.02 10.66 7.90
CA LYS A 202 7.22 10.09 8.54
C LYS A 202 8.46 10.85 8.07
N ASP A 203 9.39 11.01 9.00
CA ASP A 203 10.68 11.55 8.66
C ASP A 203 11.40 10.61 7.69
N LEU A 204 11.91 11.19 6.62
CA LEU A 204 12.72 10.46 5.66
C LEU A 204 14.16 10.41 6.16
N PRO A 205 14.89 9.32 5.86
CA PRO A 205 16.30 9.26 6.15
C PRO A 205 17.05 10.47 5.55
N PRO A 206 18.08 10.98 6.20
CA PRO A 206 18.97 11.97 5.60
C PRO A 206 19.43 11.50 4.23
N HIS A 207 19.57 12.40 3.26
CA HIS A 207 20.00 12.11 1.89
C HIS A 207 19.03 11.23 1.05
N ALA A 208 17.79 11.01 1.46
CA ALA A 208 16.80 10.27 0.67
C ALA A 208 16.66 10.85 -0.76
N ALA A 209 16.63 12.17 -0.88
CA ALA A 209 16.56 12.85 -2.18
C ALA A 209 17.82 12.63 -3.04
N THR A 210 19.00 12.56 -2.43
CA THR A 210 20.25 12.20 -3.13
C THR A 210 20.19 10.77 -3.66
N LEU A 211 19.69 9.84 -2.85
CA LEU A 211 19.52 8.45 -3.25
C LEU A 211 18.51 8.32 -4.39
N ALA A 212 17.43 9.12 -4.37
CA ALA A 212 16.46 9.18 -5.47
C ALA A 212 17.09 9.70 -6.78
N ALA A 213 17.95 10.71 -6.70
CA ALA A 213 18.67 11.23 -7.86
C ALA A 213 19.64 10.19 -8.46
N LEU A 214 20.33 9.43 -7.61
CA LEU A 214 21.20 8.32 -8.05
C LEU A 214 20.41 7.20 -8.70
N ALA A 215 19.25 6.84 -8.15
CA ALA A 215 18.35 5.85 -8.74
C ALA A 215 17.85 6.28 -10.12
N ALA A 216 17.44 7.54 -10.26
CA ALA A 216 17.01 8.12 -11.54
C ALA A 216 18.14 8.07 -12.58
N MET A 217 19.34 8.50 -12.20
CA MET A 217 20.52 8.47 -13.06
C MET A 217 20.84 7.05 -13.53
N ALA A 218 20.82 6.08 -12.62
CA ALA A 218 21.11 4.68 -12.95
C ALA A 218 20.06 4.11 -13.92
N GLU A 219 18.79 4.36 -13.70
CA GLU A 219 17.70 3.91 -14.59
C GLU A 219 17.81 4.53 -15.99
N ASP A 220 18.17 5.81 -16.09
CA ASP A 220 18.39 6.47 -17.38
C ASP A 220 19.58 5.87 -18.12
N SER A 221 20.64 5.52 -17.39
CA SER A 221 21.81 4.85 -17.96
C SER A 221 21.47 3.44 -18.46
N ASP A 222 20.73 2.65 -17.66
CA ASP A 222 20.27 1.31 -18.05
C ASP A 222 19.37 1.35 -19.27
N ARG A 223 18.45 2.34 -19.33
CA ARG A 223 17.55 2.53 -20.48
C ARG A 223 18.33 2.87 -21.74
N THR A 224 19.29 3.78 -21.63
CA THR A 224 20.14 4.15 -22.76
C THR A 224 20.97 2.95 -23.24
N ALA A 225 21.52 2.17 -22.32
CA ALA A 225 22.29 0.97 -22.66
C ALA A 225 21.43 -0.08 -23.40
N LYS A 226 20.18 -0.31 -22.95
CA LYS A 226 19.24 -1.25 -23.60
C LYS A 226 18.81 -0.80 -25.01
N GLN A 227 18.74 0.50 -25.27
CA GLN A 227 18.38 1.07 -26.56
C GLN A 227 19.56 1.18 -27.52
N SER A 228 20.79 0.98 -27.01
CA SER A 228 22.01 1.10 -27.79
C SER A 228 22.20 -0.10 -28.71
N SER A 229 22.51 0.16 -29.99
CA SER A 229 22.96 -0.89 -30.91
C SER A 229 24.34 -1.39 -30.47
N PRO A 230 24.64 -2.71 -30.58
CA PRO A 230 25.99 -3.25 -30.38
C PRO A 230 27.04 -2.60 -31.25
N GLN A 231 26.63 -1.95 -32.35
CA GLN A 231 27.52 -1.29 -33.32
C GLN A 231 27.76 0.21 -32.99
N ALA A 232 27.20 0.74 -31.92
CA ALA A 232 27.41 2.12 -31.50
C ALA A 232 28.33 2.21 -30.28
N PRO A 233 29.67 2.09 -30.44
CA PRO A 233 30.62 2.02 -29.33
C PRO A 233 30.58 3.26 -28.42
N TRP A 234 30.21 4.41 -28.97
CA TRP A 234 30.07 5.64 -28.20
C TRP A 234 28.91 5.62 -27.19
N GLN A 235 27.89 4.83 -27.45
CA GLN A 235 26.75 4.66 -26.53
C GLN A 235 27.09 3.66 -25.42
N SER A 236 27.95 2.68 -25.69
CA SER A 236 28.40 1.71 -24.69
C SER A 236 29.43 2.26 -23.69
N LEU A 237 30.11 3.35 -24.05
CA LEU A 237 31.08 4.02 -23.17
C LEU A 237 30.40 4.83 -22.05
N GLY A 238 29.08 4.94 -22.05
CA GLY A 238 28.31 5.62 -21.01
C GLY A 238 28.78 7.06 -20.81
N ALA A 239 29.12 7.38 -19.57
CA ALA A 239 29.53 8.72 -19.18
C ALA A 239 31.02 9.02 -19.46
N TRP A 240 31.75 8.19 -20.22
CA TRP A 240 33.19 8.38 -20.47
C TRP A 240 33.48 9.70 -21.19
N ARG A 241 34.45 10.46 -20.68
CA ARG A 241 34.97 11.70 -21.30
C ARG A 241 36.48 11.69 -21.29
N LEU A 242 37.09 12.23 -22.35
CA LEU A 242 38.53 12.14 -22.56
C LEU A 242 39.32 13.02 -21.56
N TRP A 243 38.77 14.17 -21.15
CA TRP A 243 39.52 15.17 -20.38
C TRP A 243 38.75 15.71 -19.17
N ASP A 244 37.57 15.20 -18.86
CA ASP A 244 36.74 15.77 -17.80
C ASP A 244 36.00 14.68 -17.02
N THR A 245 35.61 14.99 -15.79
CA THR A 245 34.79 14.12 -14.96
C THR A 245 33.37 14.04 -15.55
N PRO A 246 32.84 12.85 -15.82
CA PRO A 246 31.49 12.71 -16.31
C PRO A 246 30.48 13.30 -15.35
N LEU A 247 29.58 14.13 -15.86
CA LEU A 247 28.55 14.80 -15.09
C LEU A 247 27.16 14.36 -15.58
N ALA A 248 26.32 13.93 -14.66
CA ALA A 248 24.90 13.77 -14.86
C ALA A 248 24.12 14.88 -14.14
N PHE A 249 23.01 15.31 -14.73
CA PHE A 249 22.11 16.29 -14.15
C PHE A 249 20.75 15.64 -13.94
N VAL A 250 20.27 15.67 -12.71
CA VAL A 250 18.95 15.15 -12.35
C VAL A 250 18.13 16.25 -11.71
N ARG A 251 16.89 16.42 -12.17
CA ARG A 251 15.94 17.37 -11.60
C ARG A 251 14.73 16.60 -11.08
N LEU A 252 14.48 16.76 -9.79
CA LEU A 252 13.35 16.17 -9.09
C LEU A 252 12.49 17.26 -8.46
N LEU A 253 11.26 16.90 -8.12
CA LEU A 253 10.33 17.74 -7.38
C LEU A 253 9.83 16.95 -6.18
N ALA A 254 10.22 17.35 -4.98
CA ALA A 254 9.73 16.76 -3.74
C ALA A 254 8.54 17.59 -3.22
N GLY A 255 7.32 17.07 -3.41
CA GLY A 255 6.13 17.90 -3.27
C GLY A 255 6.17 19.08 -4.23
N ASN A 256 6.28 20.30 -3.71
CA ASN A 256 6.41 21.54 -4.50
C ASN A 256 7.85 22.09 -4.55
N THR A 257 8.81 21.44 -3.88
CA THR A 257 10.17 21.92 -3.79
C THR A 257 11.03 21.37 -4.91
N PRO A 258 11.56 22.23 -5.82
CA PRO A 258 12.44 21.76 -6.88
C PRO A 258 13.82 21.42 -6.30
N LEU A 259 14.35 20.28 -6.72
CA LEU A 259 15.68 19.79 -6.34
C LEU A 259 16.52 19.57 -7.60
N ALA A 260 17.69 20.19 -7.67
CA ALA A 260 18.62 20.03 -8.78
C ALA A 260 19.91 19.34 -8.27
N PHE A 261 20.28 18.25 -8.92
CA PHE A 261 21.44 17.46 -8.58
C PHE A 261 22.43 17.47 -9.75
N ARG A 262 23.69 17.77 -9.42
CA ARG A 262 24.85 17.56 -10.31
C ARG A 262 25.65 16.39 -9.76
N ILE A 263 25.70 15.31 -10.47
CA ILE A 263 26.32 14.04 -10.08
C ILE A 263 27.60 13.84 -10.90
N ALA A 264 28.74 13.93 -10.25
CA ALA A 264 30.05 13.67 -10.84
C ALA A 264 30.45 12.20 -10.58
N HIS A 265 30.80 11.47 -11.63
CA HIS A 265 31.24 10.09 -11.54
C HIS A 265 32.77 10.04 -11.38
N LEU A 266 33.24 9.73 -10.19
CA LEU A 266 34.66 9.75 -9.85
C LEU A 266 35.37 8.42 -10.18
N SER A 267 34.70 7.29 -9.92
CA SER A 267 35.17 5.93 -10.25
C SER A 267 33.99 4.95 -10.22
N SER A 268 34.21 3.66 -10.44
CA SER A 268 33.18 2.64 -10.66
C SER A 268 31.94 2.72 -9.74
N ASN A 269 32.12 3.08 -8.46
CA ASN A 269 31.04 3.14 -7.47
C ASN A 269 31.16 4.36 -6.58
N ARG A 270 31.88 5.42 -7.02
CA ARG A 270 32.09 6.64 -6.26
C ARG A 270 31.56 7.84 -7.03
N TYR A 271 30.77 8.63 -6.35
CA TYR A 271 30.15 9.83 -6.93
C TYR A 271 30.32 11.00 -5.97
N GLU A 272 30.32 12.18 -6.54
CA GLU A 272 30.16 13.43 -5.82
C GLU A 272 28.85 14.06 -6.27
N VAL A 273 27.96 14.30 -5.34
CA VAL A 273 26.64 14.88 -5.64
C VAL A 273 26.60 16.29 -5.07
N LYS A 274 26.32 17.27 -5.93
CA LYS A 274 26.14 18.67 -5.55
C LYS A 274 24.69 19.09 -5.76
N THR A 275 24.16 19.76 -4.75
CA THR A 275 22.93 20.55 -4.84
C THR A 275 23.28 22.03 -4.67
N ASP A 276 22.29 22.93 -4.71
CA ASP A 276 22.50 24.34 -4.44
C ASP A 276 22.96 24.59 -2.98
N GLU A 277 22.60 23.70 -2.07
CA GLU A 277 22.82 23.86 -0.62
C GLU A 277 24.00 23.03 -0.08
N ALA A 278 24.33 21.92 -0.71
CA ALA A 278 25.26 20.95 -0.17
C ALA A 278 26.07 20.21 -1.23
N LYS A 279 27.19 19.67 -0.80
CA LYS A 279 28.02 18.74 -1.56
C LYS A 279 28.22 17.49 -0.69
N VAL A 280 27.86 16.34 -1.20
CA VAL A 280 27.96 15.06 -0.49
C VAL A 280 28.79 14.05 -1.26
N SER A 281 29.51 13.18 -0.54
CA SER A 281 30.24 12.05 -1.11
C SER A 281 29.37 10.80 -1.11
N VAL A 282 29.46 10.01 -2.17
CA VAL A 282 28.73 8.76 -2.32
C VAL A 282 29.72 7.64 -2.67
N ASP A 283 29.74 6.62 -1.85
CA ASP A 283 30.56 5.44 -2.02
C ASP A 283 29.67 4.17 -2.14
N GLY A 284 30.10 3.21 -2.92
CA GLY A 284 29.49 1.89 -2.98
C GLY A 284 28.06 1.88 -3.56
N PHE A 285 27.68 2.89 -4.38
CA PHE A 285 26.35 2.88 -5.00
C PHE A 285 26.18 1.64 -5.89
N SER A 286 25.12 0.89 -5.63
CA SER A 286 24.71 -0.26 -6.43
C SER A 286 23.21 -0.27 -6.65
N LYS A 287 22.80 -0.76 -7.83
CA LYS A 287 21.39 -0.99 -8.18
C LYS A 287 21.27 -2.40 -8.74
N GLN A 288 20.42 -3.21 -8.13
CA GLN A 288 20.11 -4.57 -8.56
C GLN A 288 18.58 -4.73 -8.63
N GLY A 289 18.04 -4.64 -9.85
CA GLY A 289 16.62 -4.54 -10.05
C GLY A 289 16.07 -3.28 -9.38
N ASP A 290 15.17 -3.44 -8.44
CA ASP A 290 14.59 -2.36 -7.64
C ASP A 290 15.36 -2.05 -6.33
N ARG A 291 16.33 -2.88 -5.95
CA ARG A 291 17.15 -2.67 -4.75
C ARG A 291 18.29 -1.75 -5.03
N ILE A 292 18.42 -0.73 -4.20
CA ILE A 292 19.53 0.22 -4.25
C ILE A 292 20.20 0.33 -2.88
N GLU A 293 21.51 0.49 -2.93
CA GLU A 293 22.34 0.71 -1.75
C GLU A 293 23.40 1.77 -2.06
N ALA A 294 23.69 2.64 -1.10
CA ALA A 294 24.79 3.60 -1.18
C ALA A 294 25.22 4.01 0.23
N THR A 295 26.50 4.36 0.38
CA THR A 295 27.00 5.07 1.56
C THR A 295 27.14 6.55 1.20
N ILE A 296 26.35 7.42 1.83
CA ILE A 296 26.32 8.87 1.59
C ILE A 296 26.82 9.59 2.83
N ASP A 297 27.93 10.30 2.72
CA ASP A 297 28.63 10.96 3.84
C ASP A 297 28.82 10.04 5.05
N GLY A 298 29.20 8.77 4.80
CA GLY A 298 29.46 7.76 5.83
C GLY A 298 28.18 7.03 6.34
N HIS A 299 26.98 7.38 5.88
CA HIS A 299 25.74 6.72 6.26
C HIS A 299 25.30 5.74 5.16
N THR A 300 25.29 4.45 5.48
CA THR A 300 24.80 3.43 4.54
C THR A 300 23.30 3.42 4.50
N MET A 301 22.74 3.57 3.29
CA MET A 301 21.31 3.59 3.02
C MET A 301 20.95 2.46 2.09
N ARG A 302 19.82 1.81 2.37
CA ARG A 302 19.22 0.78 1.54
C ARG A 302 17.76 1.12 1.30
N ALA A 303 17.33 1.00 0.05
CA ALA A 303 15.95 1.23 -0.33
C ALA A 303 15.55 0.31 -1.49
N ARG A 304 14.23 0.18 -1.69
CA ARG A 304 13.70 -0.25 -2.99
C ARG A 304 13.35 1.02 -3.77
N ALA A 305 13.78 1.10 -5.03
CA ALA A 305 13.53 2.25 -5.89
C ALA A 305 12.69 1.84 -7.09
N ILE A 306 11.54 2.46 -7.23
CA ILE A 306 10.71 2.36 -8.42
C ILE A 306 10.90 3.66 -9.19
N VAL A 307 11.51 3.54 -10.37
CA VAL A 307 11.81 4.68 -11.24
C VAL A 307 10.99 4.57 -12.51
N THR A 308 10.13 5.53 -12.73
CA THR A 308 9.29 5.66 -13.94
C THR A 308 9.73 6.86 -14.76
N SER A 309 9.05 7.10 -15.86
CA SER A 309 9.28 8.32 -16.66
C SER A 309 8.88 9.59 -15.91
N SER A 310 7.92 9.50 -14.99
CA SER A 310 7.28 10.61 -14.28
C SER A 310 7.77 10.81 -12.85
N ALA A 311 8.26 9.75 -12.19
CA ALA A 311 8.59 9.80 -10.78
C ALA A 311 9.71 8.84 -10.38
N VAL A 312 10.27 9.09 -9.20
CA VAL A 312 11.11 8.17 -8.44
C VAL A 312 10.46 7.97 -7.08
N THR A 313 10.11 6.73 -6.76
CA THR A 313 9.59 6.38 -5.45
C THR A 313 10.59 5.48 -4.75
N LEU A 314 11.01 5.88 -3.55
CA LEU A 314 11.89 5.11 -2.67
C LEU A 314 11.10 4.56 -1.50
N PHE A 315 11.30 3.29 -1.21
CA PHE A 315 10.76 2.63 -0.02
C PHE A 315 11.90 2.28 0.93
N PHE A 316 11.90 2.91 2.10
CA PHE A 316 12.83 2.65 3.21
C PHE A 316 12.10 1.82 4.27
N GLY A 317 11.94 0.51 4.03
CA GLY A 317 11.01 -0.28 4.81
C GLY A 317 9.59 0.24 4.63
N GLU A 318 9.07 0.90 5.65
CA GLU A 318 7.71 1.45 5.67
C GLU A 318 7.62 2.93 5.28
N ALA A 319 8.73 3.66 5.36
CA ALA A 319 8.77 5.04 4.90
C ALA A 319 8.86 5.09 3.37
N GLU A 320 8.11 6.00 2.78
CA GLU A 320 8.05 6.21 1.34
C GLU A 320 8.41 7.66 1.01
N ALA A 321 9.24 7.82 0.00
CA ALA A 321 9.57 9.12 -0.59
C ALA A 321 9.30 9.08 -2.09
N THR A 322 8.37 9.89 -2.57
CA THR A 322 8.11 10.06 -3.99
C THR A 322 8.54 11.45 -4.46
N CYS A 323 9.39 11.48 -5.46
CA CYS A 323 9.80 12.68 -6.16
C CYS A 323 9.35 12.61 -7.62
N SER A 324 8.65 13.63 -8.09
CA SER A 324 8.33 13.72 -9.52
C SER A 324 9.59 14.10 -10.33
N ARG A 325 9.71 13.52 -11.51
CA ARG A 325 10.79 13.83 -12.45
C ARG A 325 10.36 15.00 -13.34
N ARG A 326 11.24 15.98 -13.50
CA ARG A 326 11.07 17.00 -14.53
C ARG A 326 11.90 16.63 -15.75
N ALA A 327 11.31 16.79 -16.92
CA ALA A 327 12.07 16.72 -18.16
C ALA A 327 13.27 17.68 -18.11
N PRO A 328 14.42 17.31 -18.66
CA PRO A 328 15.62 18.11 -18.67
C PRO A 328 15.43 19.51 -19.30
#